data_84166b2f5e1b9c688c2008f663be1115
#
_entry.id   84166b2f5e1b9c688c2008f663be1115
#
_cell.length_a   1.000
_cell.length_b   1.000
_cell.length_c   1.000
_cell.angle_alpha   90.00
_cell.angle_beta   90.00
_cell.angle_gamma   90.00
#
_symmetry.space_group_name_H-M   'P 1'
#
loop_
_entity.id
_entity.type
_entity.pdbx_description
1 polymer ?
#
loop_
_entity_poly.entity_id
_entity_poly.type
_entity_poly.pdbx_seq_one_letter_code
_entity_poly.pdbx_strand_id
1 'polypeptide(L)'
;MVTPFSETGNAVLRLEVCDGRAAVTVRELPSLDPPAVITASEPHLPYPHKTTERDCFADAAGEAVVAEADDALLLTHEGWVAEGTVWNVCWWDGDGLRTPPLALGILPGIGRARVLELAPAEEPRGARRGLDGKSVFLVNAVRGVVPIASLDGARVPADPRTAELARRFWPAP
;
A
#
# COMPACT_ATOMS: atom_id res chain seq x y z
N MET A 1 25.15 17.68 -16.49
CA MET A 1 24.80 16.82 -17.64
C MET A 1 24.00 15.66 -17.06
N VAL A 2 22.70 15.60 -17.33
CA VAL A 2 21.86 14.50 -16.84
C VAL A 2 21.97 13.37 -17.86
N THR A 3 22.47 12.23 -17.45
CA THR A 3 22.53 11.04 -18.31
C THR A 3 21.09 10.59 -18.60
N PRO A 4 20.68 10.39 -19.85
CA PRO A 4 19.34 9.92 -20.15
C PRO A 4 19.16 8.52 -19.55
N PHE A 5 17.96 8.28 -18.98
CA PHE A 5 17.58 6.98 -18.47
C PHE A 5 17.68 5.91 -19.55
N SER A 6 18.19 4.75 -19.22
CA SER A 6 18.13 3.61 -20.14
C SER A 6 16.68 3.19 -20.31
N GLU A 7 16.24 2.97 -21.52
CA GLU A 7 14.85 2.68 -21.91
C GLU A 7 14.31 1.32 -21.41
N THR A 8 15.03 0.58 -20.56
CA THR A 8 14.76 -0.83 -20.29
C THR A 8 14.51 -1.17 -18.80
N GLY A 9 14.36 -0.21 -17.91
CA GLY A 9 14.15 -0.51 -16.50
C GLY A 9 13.17 0.44 -15.80
N ASN A 10 12.36 -0.10 -14.89
CA ASN A 10 11.56 0.69 -13.98
C ASN A 10 12.46 1.35 -12.93
N ALA A 11 12.38 2.66 -12.77
CA ALA A 11 13.16 3.39 -11.80
C ALA A 11 12.30 4.25 -10.88
N VAL A 12 12.73 4.40 -9.63
CA VAL A 12 12.14 5.34 -8.67
C VAL A 12 12.97 6.60 -8.64
N LEU A 13 12.32 7.72 -8.90
CA LEU A 13 12.87 9.06 -8.71
C LEU A 13 12.45 9.58 -7.34
N ARG A 14 13.40 9.90 -6.48
CA ARG A 14 13.16 10.60 -5.22
C ARG A 14 13.68 12.02 -5.33
N LEU A 15 12.78 12.98 -5.17
CA LEU A 15 13.10 14.39 -5.03
C LEU A 15 13.10 14.75 -3.54
N GLU A 16 14.19 15.26 -3.05
CA GLU A 16 14.32 15.85 -1.72
C GLU A 16 14.56 17.34 -1.84
N VAL A 17 13.82 18.13 -1.09
CA VAL A 17 13.99 19.58 -1.01
C VAL A 17 14.21 19.95 0.45
N CYS A 18 15.39 20.52 0.74
CA CYS A 18 15.76 20.97 2.07
C CYS A 18 16.50 22.28 1.95
N ASP A 19 16.12 23.28 2.75
CA ASP A 19 16.75 24.60 2.80
C ASP A 19 16.92 25.27 1.41
N GLY A 20 15.91 25.16 0.55
CA GLY A 20 15.92 25.71 -0.80
C GLY A 20 16.82 24.98 -1.79
N ARG A 21 17.41 23.87 -1.40
CA ARG A 21 18.19 22.99 -2.28
C ARG A 21 17.39 21.75 -2.65
N ALA A 22 17.47 21.36 -3.91
CA ALA A 22 16.84 20.15 -4.42
C ALA A 22 17.89 19.09 -4.77
N ALA A 23 17.66 17.86 -4.35
CA ALA A 23 18.45 16.70 -4.74
C ALA A 23 17.53 15.64 -5.36
N VAL A 24 17.97 15.01 -6.44
CA VAL A 24 17.27 13.90 -7.09
C VAL A 24 18.11 12.65 -6.95
N THR A 25 17.51 11.62 -6.39
CA THR A 25 18.11 10.28 -6.32
C THR A 25 17.30 9.35 -7.22
N VAL A 26 18.00 8.55 -8.00
CA VAL A 26 17.42 7.52 -8.87
C VAL A 26 17.85 6.18 -8.36
N ARG A 27 16.92 5.26 -8.19
CA ARG A 27 17.20 3.87 -7.86
C ARG A 27 16.38 2.94 -8.73
N GLU A 28 16.90 1.77 -8.99
CA GLU A 28 16.16 0.70 -9.64
C GLU A 28 14.95 0.30 -8.81
N LEU A 29 13.83 -0.02 -9.47
CA LEU A 29 12.66 -0.60 -8.85
C LEU A 29 12.65 -2.10 -9.18
N PRO A 30 13.15 -2.98 -8.29
CA PRO A 30 13.16 -4.42 -8.54
C PRO A 30 11.74 -4.95 -8.65
N SER A 31 11.55 -6.08 -9.31
CA SER A 31 10.27 -6.80 -9.28
C SER A 31 9.86 -7.09 -7.83
N LEU A 32 8.57 -7.12 -7.59
CA LEU A 32 8.01 -7.49 -6.30
C LEU A 32 7.06 -8.66 -6.53
N ASP A 33 7.36 -9.81 -5.93
CA ASP A 33 6.41 -10.91 -5.83
C ASP A 33 5.23 -10.50 -4.93
N PRO A 34 4.06 -11.12 -5.07
CA PRO A 34 2.95 -10.83 -4.19
C PRO A 34 3.35 -10.99 -2.72
N PRO A 35 3.29 -9.90 -1.90
CA PRO A 35 3.83 -9.91 -0.56
C PRO A 35 3.02 -10.77 0.41
N ALA A 36 3.71 -11.36 1.39
CA ALA A 36 3.13 -11.88 2.61
C ALA A 36 2.94 -10.73 3.60
N VAL A 37 1.77 -10.64 4.20
CA VAL A 37 1.40 -9.57 5.14
C VAL A 37 0.95 -10.17 6.45
N ILE A 38 1.38 -9.59 7.56
CA ILE A 38 0.88 -9.93 8.90
C ILE A 38 -0.01 -8.80 9.43
N THR A 39 -0.81 -9.08 10.43
CA THR A 39 -1.48 -8.02 11.21
C THR A 39 -0.55 -7.56 12.32
N ALA A 40 -0.26 -6.26 12.39
CA ALA A 40 0.55 -5.67 13.45
C ALA A 40 -0.15 -5.79 14.81
N SER A 41 0.63 -5.97 15.89
CA SER A 41 0.12 -6.02 17.26
C SER A 41 -0.20 -4.62 17.80
N GLU A 42 0.61 -3.62 17.43
CA GLU A 42 0.40 -2.25 17.84
C GLU A 42 -0.62 -1.52 16.93
N PRO A 43 -1.47 -0.67 17.53
CA PRO A 43 -2.49 0.01 16.78
C PRO A 43 -1.92 1.11 15.88
N HIS A 44 -2.63 1.37 14.77
CA HIS A 44 -2.36 2.50 13.89
C HIS A 44 -2.49 3.83 14.62
N LEU A 45 -1.49 4.68 14.46
CA LEU A 45 -1.52 6.07 14.92
C LEU A 45 -1.89 6.99 13.74
N PRO A 46 -2.98 7.77 13.85
CA PRO A 46 -3.40 8.66 12.77
C PRO A 46 -2.32 9.68 12.40
N TYR A 47 -2.04 9.82 11.12
CA TYR A 47 -1.17 10.86 10.59
C TYR A 47 -1.71 11.45 9.27
N PRO A 48 -2.01 12.75 9.22
CA PRO A 48 -2.69 13.35 8.08
C PRO A 48 -1.75 13.63 6.90
N HIS A 49 -0.44 13.58 7.10
CA HIS A 49 0.56 13.97 6.11
C HIS A 49 1.70 12.98 6.03
N LYS A 50 2.18 12.74 4.81
CA LYS A 50 3.38 11.92 4.61
C LYS A 50 4.58 12.58 5.25
N THR A 51 5.29 11.84 6.11
CA THR A 51 6.47 12.29 6.83
C THR A 51 7.64 11.35 6.63
N THR A 52 8.85 11.84 6.88
CA THR A 52 10.07 11.05 7.02
C THR A 52 10.23 10.49 8.43
N GLU A 53 9.52 11.04 9.42
CA GLU A 53 9.41 10.47 10.76
C GLU A 53 8.50 9.24 10.70
N ARG A 54 9.10 8.06 10.85
CA ARG A 54 8.45 6.76 10.62
C ARG A 54 8.37 5.90 11.88
N ASP A 55 8.70 6.45 13.03
CA ASP A 55 8.76 5.70 14.28
C ASP A 55 7.43 5.03 14.64
N CYS A 56 6.29 5.66 14.27
CA CYS A 56 4.96 5.10 14.45
C CYS A 56 4.70 3.80 13.67
N PHE A 57 5.56 3.46 12.71
CA PHE A 57 5.49 2.22 11.92
C PHE A 57 6.68 1.29 12.18
N ALA A 58 7.66 1.70 13.00
CA ALA A 58 8.89 0.96 13.21
C ALA A 58 8.62 -0.41 13.84
N ASP A 59 7.76 -0.46 14.84
CA ASP A 59 7.40 -1.70 15.54
C ASP A 59 6.66 -2.66 14.60
N ALA A 60 5.67 -2.18 13.86
CA ALA A 60 4.95 -2.99 12.88
C ALA A 60 5.87 -3.54 11.77
N ALA A 61 6.81 -2.71 11.28
CA ALA A 61 7.81 -3.17 10.31
C ALA A 61 8.77 -4.21 10.93
N GLY A 62 9.14 -4.03 12.19
CA GLY A 62 9.95 -5.01 12.94
C GLY A 62 9.23 -6.34 13.12
N GLU A 63 7.95 -6.33 13.45
CA GLU A 63 7.12 -7.54 13.54
C GLU A 63 7.06 -8.28 12.19
N ALA A 64 6.89 -7.56 11.08
CA ALA A 64 6.89 -8.16 9.75
C ALA A 64 8.23 -8.88 9.48
N VAL A 65 9.36 -8.24 9.78
CA VAL A 65 10.70 -8.86 9.62
C VAL A 65 10.83 -10.14 10.46
N VAL A 66 10.40 -10.10 11.73
CA VAL A 66 10.46 -11.27 12.63
C VAL A 66 9.59 -12.42 12.14
N ALA A 67 8.44 -12.10 11.52
CA ALA A 67 7.50 -13.08 10.97
C ALA A 67 7.86 -13.53 9.54
N GLU A 68 9.01 -13.11 9.00
CA GLU A 68 9.41 -13.37 7.60
C GLU A 68 8.34 -12.90 6.60
N ALA A 69 7.65 -11.79 6.93
CA ALA A 69 6.65 -11.14 6.09
C ALA A 69 7.22 -9.86 5.45
N ASP A 70 6.60 -9.43 4.36
CA ASP A 70 7.05 -8.27 3.58
C ASP A 70 6.50 -6.94 4.11
N ASP A 71 5.36 -6.97 4.80
CA ASP A 71 4.74 -5.78 5.41
C ASP A 71 3.77 -6.19 6.52
N ALA A 72 3.31 -5.19 7.27
CA ALA A 72 2.30 -5.35 8.32
C ALA A 72 1.07 -4.49 8.05
N LEU A 73 -0.11 -5.08 8.23
CA LEU A 73 -1.41 -4.42 8.23
C LEU A 73 -1.68 -3.84 9.60
N LEU A 74 -1.86 -2.54 9.68
CA LEU A 74 -2.20 -1.84 10.91
C LEU A 74 -3.72 -1.75 11.08
N LEU A 75 -4.16 -1.87 12.33
CA LEU A 75 -5.55 -1.70 12.74
C LEU A 75 -5.67 -0.49 13.66
N THR A 76 -6.81 0.17 13.68
CA THR A 76 -7.09 1.18 14.71
C THR A 76 -7.24 0.53 16.09
N HIS A 77 -7.25 1.32 17.16
CA HIS A 77 -7.51 0.82 18.51
C HIS A 77 -8.84 0.04 18.63
N GLU A 78 -9.82 0.36 17.80
CA GLU A 78 -11.10 -0.33 17.74
C GLU A 78 -11.06 -1.61 16.87
N GLY A 79 -9.89 -1.95 16.31
CA GLY A 79 -9.70 -3.13 15.46
C GLY A 79 -10.18 -2.95 14.01
N TRP A 80 -10.39 -1.71 13.55
CA TRP A 80 -10.69 -1.44 12.14
C TRP A 80 -9.42 -1.47 11.29
N VAL A 81 -9.51 -2.06 10.12
CA VAL A 81 -8.43 -2.03 9.13
C VAL A 81 -8.10 -0.59 8.76
N ALA A 82 -6.83 -0.23 8.87
CA ALA A 82 -6.31 1.09 8.54
C ALA A 82 -5.48 1.06 7.26
N GLU A 83 -4.22 0.74 7.32
CA GLU A 83 -3.30 0.72 6.19
C GLU A 83 -2.10 -0.21 6.44
N GLY A 84 -1.24 -0.44 5.45
CA GLY A 84 0.07 -1.08 5.66
C GLY A 84 1.13 -0.06 6.06
N THR A 85 2.36 -0.51 6.36
CA THR A 85 3.43 0.40 6.80
C THR A 85 3.82 1.42 5.72
N VAL A 86 3.68 1.07 4.44
CA VAL A 86 3.97 1.95 3.28
C VAL A 86 2.86 1.93 2.22
N TRP A 87 1.70 1.37 2.53
CA TRP A 87 0.63 1.11 1.57
C TRP A 87 -0.73 1.52 2.12
N ASN A 88 -1.62 1.97 1.24
CA ASN A 88 -3.05 1.84 1.51
C ASN A 88 -3.51 0.43 1.15
N VAL A 89 -4.58 -0.04 1.77
CA VAL A 89 -5.17 -1.37 1.56
C VAL A 89 -6.53 -1.27 0.89
N CYS A 90 -6.81 -2.22 0.00
CA CYS A 90 -8.10 -2.38 -0.66
C CYS A 90 -8.46 -3.87 -0.71
N TRP A 91 -9.75 -4.17 -0.84
CA TRP A 91 -10.22 -5.55 -1.02
C TRP A 91 -11.51 -5.60 -1.84
N TRP A 92 -11.75 -6.75 -2.43
CA TRP A 92 -13.02 -7.02 -3.09
C TRP A 92 -14.00 -7.69 -2.11
N ASP A 93 -15.21 -7.18 -2.06
CA ASP A 93 -16.32 -7.72 -1.28
C ASP A 93 -17.53 -7.91 -2.20
N GLY A 94 -17.77 -9.16 -2.60
CA GLY A 94 -18.69 -9.43 -3.70
C GLY A 94 -18.26 -8.68 -4.97
N ASP A 95 -19.15 -7.91 -5.54
CA ASP A 95 -18.86 -7.12 -6.74
C ASP A 95 -18.25 -5.74 -6.45
N GLY A 96 -18.19 -5.33 -5.18
CA GLY A 96 -17.75 -4.01 -4.77
C GLY A 96 -16.28 -3.96 -4.34
N LEU A 97 -15.60 -2.88 -4.75
CA LEU A 97 -14.31 -2.51 -4.20
C LEU A 97 -14.50 -1.83 -2.84
N ARG A 98 -13.63 -2.12 -1.90
CA ARG A 98 -13.60 -1.55 -0.55
C ARG A 98 -12.21 -1.01 -0.22
N THR A 99 -12.17 0.06 0.55
CA THR A 99 -10.94 0.61 1.15
C THR A 99 -11.29 1.33 2.44
N PRO A 100 -10.41 1.41 3.44
CA PRO A 100 -10.69 2.13 4.68
C PRO A 100 -10.97 3.62 4.43
N PRO A 101 -11.88 4.24 5.21
CA PRO A 101 -12.16 5.66 5.09
C PRO A 101 -11.01 6.51 5.65
N LEU A 102 -10.77 7.68 5.04
CA LEU A 102 -9.76 8.63 5.53
C LEU A 102 -10.03 9.11 6.97
N ALA A 103 -11.27 9.03 7.43
CA ALA A 103 -11.66 9.36 8.80
C ALA A 103 -11.00 8.47 9.87
N LEU A 104 -10.37 7.35 9.49
CA LEU A 104 -9.52 6.53 10.39
C LEU A 104 -8.12 7.13 10.59
N GLY A 105 -7.80 8.25 9.95
CA GLY A 105 -6.50 8.90 10.05
C GLY A 105 -5.41 8.26 9.19
N ILE A 106 -5.78 7.44 8.21
CA ILE A 106 -4.85 6.85 7.24
C ILE A 106 -4.31 7.91 6.28
N LEU A 107 -3.16 7.62 5.67
CA LEU A 107 -2.60 8.50 4.66
C LEU A 107 -3.56 8.62 3.46
N PRO A 108 -3.91 9.86 3.02
CA PRO A 108 -4.61 10.08 1.75
C PRO A 108 -3.66 9.84 0.57
N GLY A 109 -3.34 8.57 0.31
CA GLY A 109 -2.33 8.17 -0.66
C GLY A 109 -2.73 8.48 -2.11
N ILE A 110 -1.76 8.96 -2.91
CA ILE A 110 -1.95 9.20 -4.35
C ILE A 110 -2.36 7.91 -5.07
N GLY A 111 -1.73 6.78 -4.69
CA GLY A 111 -2.11 5.48 -5.25
C GLY A 111 -3.55 5.09 -4.93
N ARG A 112 -4.01 5.33 -3.69
CA ARG A 112 -5.40 5.13 -3.30
C ARG A 112 -6.34 6.00 -4.13
N ALA A 113 -6.05 7.30 -4.25
CA ALA A 113 -6.85 8.22 -5.06
C ALA A 113 -6.98 7.73 -6.51
N ARG A 114 -5.86 7.26 -7.10
CA ARG A 114 -5.87 6.71 -8.46
C ARG A 114 -6.74 5.46 -8.60
N VAL A 115 -6.73 4.57 -7.62
CA VAL A 115 -7.63 3.40 -7.62
C VAL A 115 -9.10 3.82 -7.59
N LEU A 116 -9.45 4.81 -6.77
CA LEU A 116 -10.82 5.35 -6.68
C LEU A 116 -11.31 6.02 -7.98
N GLU A 117 -10.40 6.60 -8.76
CA GLU A 117 -10.71 7.11 -10.10
C GLU A 117 -10.99 5.98 -11.11
N LEU A 118 -10.31 4.84 -10.97
CA LEU A 118 -10.41 3.72 -11.89
C LEU A 118 -11.60 2.80 -11.59
N ALA A 119 -11.98 2.69 -10.31
CA ALA A 119 -13.09 1.88 -9.87
C ALA A 119 -13.76 2.52 -8.65
N PRO A 120 -15.08 2.77 -8.71
CA PRO A 120 -15.82 3.23 -7.54
C PRO A 120 -15.65 2.27 -6.37
N ALA A 121 -15.36 2.81 -5.18
CA ALA A 121 -15.20 2.01 -3.98
C ALA A 121 -16.07 2.54 -2.84
N GLU A 122 -16.53 1.64 -1.98
CA GLU A 122 -17.09 2.00 -0.69
C GLU A 122 -15.97 2.08 0.36
N GLU A 123 -16.13 2.96 1.34
CA GLU A 123 -15.15 3.21 2.38
C GLU A 123 -15.69 2.80 3.77
N PRO A 124 -15.92 1.48 4.01
CA PRO A 124 -16.43 1.01 5.28
C PRO A 124 -15.33 0.95 6.35
N ARG A 125 -15.74 1.01 7.62
CA ARG A 125 -14.91 0.57 8.73
C ARG A 125 -14.94 -0.95 8.79
N GLY A 126 -13.98 -1.59 8.14
CA GLY A 126 -13.87 -3.06 8.07
C GLY A 126 -13.02 -3.62 9.20
N ALA A 127 -13.50 -4.62 9.94
CA ALA A 127 -12.70 -5.36 10.90
C ALA A 127 -11.74 -6.32 10.18
N ARG A 128 -10.58 -6.65 10.83
CA ARG A 128 -9.56 -7.54 10.25
C ARG A 128 -10.14 -8.86 9.73
N ARG A 129 -10.97 -9.55 10.53
CA ARG A 129 -11.62 -10.80 10.12
C ARG A 129 -12.58 -10.66 8.93
N GLY A 130 -13.01 -9.46 8.62
CA GLY A 130 -13.81 -9.17 7.43
C GLY A 130 -13.03 -9.29 6.12
N LEU A 131 -11.70 -9.42 6.19
CA LEU A 131 -10.82 -9.68 5.04
C LEU A 131 -10.62 -11.17 4.78
N ASP A 132 -11.01 -12.05 5.69
CA ASP A 132 -10.81 -13.48 5.54
C ASP A 132 -11.55 -14.03 4.31
N GLY A 133 -10.81 -14.75 3.47
CA GLY A 133 -11.32 -15.29 2.20
C GLY A 133 -11.59 -14.26 1.11
N LYS A 134 -11.27 -13.00 1.33
CA LYS A 134 -11.40 -11.94 0.31
C LYS A 134 -10.10 -11.72 -0.45
N SER A 135 -10.21 -11.24 -1.68
CA SER A 135 -9.04 -10.78 -2.44
C SER A 135 -8.62 -9.41 -1.94
N VAL A 136 -7.46 -9.36 -1.30
CA VAL A 136 -6.86 -8.16 -0.72
C VAL A 136 -5.68 -7.73 -1.57
N PHE A 137 -5.49 -6.42 -1.73
CA PHE A 137 -4.34 -5.87 -2.41
C PHE A 137 -3.87 -4.56 -1.75
N LEU A 138 -2.62 -4.25 -1.95
CA LEU A 138 -1.95 -3.05 -1.48
C LEU A 138 -1.80 -2.05 -2.62
N VAL A 139 -1.75 -0.78 -2.30
CA VAL A 139 -1.55 0.27 -3.30
C VAL A 139 -0.68 1.40 -2.76
N ASN A 140 0.28 1.84 -3.57
CA ASN A 140 1.01 3.09 -3.34
C ASN A 140 1.43 3.73 -4.69
N ALA A 141 1.96 4.94 -4.63
CA ALA A 141 2.35 5.71 -5.82
C ALA A 141 3.64 5.21 -6.50
N VAL A 142 4.36 4.25 -5.90
CA VAL A 142 5.63 3.72 -6.45
C VAL A 142 5.42 2.39 -7.16
N ARG A 143 4.59 1.52 -6.59
CA ARG A 143 4.36 0.16 -7.07
C ARG A 143 3.02 -0.02 -7.79
N GLY A 144 2.12 0.96 -7.63
CA GLY A 144 0.76 0.81 -8.13
C GLY A 144 -0.03 -0.20 -7.28
N VAL A 145 -0.80 -1.03 -7.94
CA VAL A 145 -1.66 -2.06 -7.34
C VAL A 145 -0.91 -3.38 -7.25
N VAL A 146 -0.79 -3.94 -6.05
CA VAL A 146 -0.05 -5.17 -5.76
C VAL A 146 -0.94 -6.14 -4.98
N PRO A 147 -1.39 -7.27 -5.56
CA PRO A 147 -2.11 -8.29 -4.81
C PRO A 147 -1.20 -8.90 -3.75
N ILE A 148 -1.74 -9.28 -2.58
CA ILE A 148 -0.97 -9.98 -1.56
C ILE A 148 -1.10 -11.49 -1.71
N ALA A 149 -0.04 -12.23 -1.33
CA ALA A 149 -0.03 -13.69 -1.36
C ALA A 149 -0.76 -14.28 -0.16
N SER A 150 -0.51 -13.71 1.02
CA SER A 150 -1.08 -14.19 2.28
C SER A 150 -1.31 -13.06 3.27
N LEU A 151 -2.22 -13.28 4.21
CA LEU A 151 -2.48 -12.41 5.35
C LEU A 151 -2.55 -13.28 6.61
N ASP A 152 -1.66 -13.01 7.58
CA ASP A 152 -1.45 -13.82 8.79
C ASP A 152 -1.25 -15.32 8.48
N GLY A 153 -0.46 -15.62 7.45
CA GLY A 153 -0.20 -16.98 6.97
C GLY A 153 -1.34 -17.64 6.17
N ALA A 154 -2.53 -17.05 6.16
CA ALA A 154 -3.64 -17.54 5.34
C ALA A 154 -3.51 -17.04 3.89
N ARG A 155 -3.61 -17.95 2.92
CA ARG A 155 -3.56 -17.60 1.50
C ARG A 155 -4.72 -16.67 1.12
N VAL A 156 -4.40 -15.59 0.42
CA VAL A 156 -5.37 -14.63 -0.12
C VAL A 156 -5.78 -15.06 -1.55
N PRO A 157 -7.08 -15.16 -1.86
CA PRO A 157 -7.53 -15.52 -3.18
C PRO A 157 -7.22 -14.42 -4.19
N ALA A 158 -6.79 -14.80 -5.38
CA ALA A 158 -6.60 -13.88 -6.50
C ALA A 158 -7.96 -13.45 -7.09
N ASP A 159 -8.04 -12.21 -7.53
CA ASP A 159 -9.19 -11.69 -8.27
C ASP A 159 -8.73 -11.04 -9.58
N PRO A 160 -9.29 -11.40 -10.73
CA PRO A 160 -8.88 -10.85 -12.03
C PRO A 160 -9.10 -9.34 -12.13
N ARG A 161 -10.03 -8.77 -11.36
CA ARG A 161 -10.25 -7.31 -11.29
C ARG A 161 -9.05 -6.58 -10.71
N THR A 162 -8.31 -7.18 -9.77
CA THR A 162 -7.06 -6.61 -9.24
C THR A 162 -5.99 -6.50 -10.32
N ALA A 163 -5.84 -7.53 -11.16
CA ALA A 163 -4.91 -7.51 -12.29
C ALA A 163 -5.32 -6.47 -13.34
N GLU A 164 -6.62 -6.30 -13.56
CA GLU A 164 -7.14 -5.24 -14.45
C GLU A 164 -6.83 -3.84 -13.91
N LEU A 165 -7.05 -3.59 -12.62
CA LEU A 165 -6.68 -2.33 -11.97
C LEU A 165 -5.18 -2.06 -12.09
N ALA A 166 -4.33 -3.07 -11.86
CA ALA A 166 -2.88 -2.95 -11.97
C ALA A 166 -2.45 -2.50 -13.38
N ARG A 167 -3.03 -3.09 -14.43
CA ARG A 167 -2.75 -2.71 -15.83
C ARG A 167 -3.19 -1.28 -16.16
N ARG A 168 -4.28 -0.79 -15.56
CA ARG A 168 -4.85 0.54 -15.81
C ARG A 168 -4.29 1.61 -14.88
N PHE A 169 -3.54 1.21 -13.86
CA PHE A 169 -3.06 2.14 -12.83
C PHE A 169 -2.15 3.22 -13.40
N TRP A 170 -1.21 2.83 -14.24
CA TRP A 170 -0.33 3.76 -14.93
C TRP A 170 -0.98 4.26 -16.21
N PRO A 171 -0.81 5.56 -16.55
CA PRO A 171 -1.23 6.04 -17.86
C PRO A 171 -0.48 5.29 -18.94
N ALA A 172 -1.14 5.10 -20.08
CA ALA A 172 -0.45 4.57 -21.26
C ALA A 172 0.70 5.52 -21.65
N PRO A 173 1.84 4.99 -22.12
CA PRO A 173 2.96 5.80 -22.57
C PRO A 173 2.61 6.65 -23.79
#